data_48e8e8c4642da89a236d852b946c362e
#
_entry.id   48e8e8c4642da89a236d852b946c362e
#
_cell.length_a   1.000
_cell.length_b   1.000
_cell.length_c   1.000
_cell.angle_alpha   90.00
_cell.angle_beta   90.00
_cell.angle_gamma   90.00
#
_symmetry.space_group_name_H-M   'P 1'
#
loop_
_entity.id
_entity.type
_entity.pdbx_description
1 polymer ?
#
loop_
_entity_poly.entity_id
_entity_poly.type
_entity_poly.pdbx_seq_one_letter_code
_entity_poly.pdbx_strand_id
1 'polypeptide(L)'
;MGRNDEERLTADIIELARQYGRYGYRKIAALLRSTAGWVVNDKRVERIWRREGLKVPAKQPKRGRLWLNDGSCVRLRAEYPNHVWSYDFVEDRTHDGRKYRMLNVVDEFTHEALEIRISRRLKSADVIDVLSDLFILRGVPGHIRSDNGPEFVAKAVQEWIGAVGAKTAYILPGSPWENGFIESFNARLRDELLDGAIFYSLAEARIIVESWRRHYNTVRPHQSLGYKPPAPEVFIPVMGARSAPQPRPAAPTALAPKPILH
;
A
#
# COMPACT_ATOMS: atom_id res chain seq x y z
N MET A 1 -2.55 -41.03 -11.65
CA MET A 1 -3.77 -40.81 -10.85
C MET A 1 -3.69 -39.39 -10.25
N GLY A 2 -4.69 -38.53 -10.52
CA GLY A 2 -4.81 -37.22 -9.91
C GLY A 2 -5.14 -37.39 -8.43
N ARG A 3 -4.75 -36.41 -7.58
CA ARG A 3 -5.17 -36.40 -6.19
C ARG A 3 -6.67 -36.12 -6.10
N ASN A 4 -7.36 -36.69 -5.14
CA ASN A 4 -8.82 -36.56 -4.95
C ASN A 4 -9.31 -35.10 -4.81
N ASP A 5 -8.39 -34.14 -4.57
CA ASP A 5 -8.67 -32.71 -4.42
C ASP A 5 -8.38 -31.87 -5.70
N GLU A 6 -7.96 -32.51 -6.81
CA GLU A 6 -7.48 -31.80 -8.00
C GLU A 6 -8.59 -31.03 -8.73
N GLU A 7 -9.80 -31.59 -8.82
CA GLU A 7 -10.93 -30.93 -9.46
C GLU A 7 -11.34 -29.65 -8.71
N ARG A 8 -11.45 -29.75 -7.38
CA ARG A 8 -11.75 -28.62 -6.53
C ARG A 8 -10.66 -27.54 -6.60
N LEU A 9 -9.39 -27.95 -6.53
CA LEU A 9 -8.27 -27.01 -6.66
C LEU A 9 -8.28 -26.32 -8.03
N THR A 10 -8.61 -27.04 -9.10
CA THR A 10 -8.71 -26.49 -10.45
C THR A 10 -9.83 -25.44 -10.52
N ALA A 11 -11.00 -25.73 -9.96
CA ALA A 11 -12.11 -24.78 -9.90
C ALA A 11 -11.73 -23.50 -9.16
N ASP A 12 -11.09 -23.62 -7.99
CA ASP A 12 -10.65 -22.48 -7.20
C ASP A 12 -9.57 -21.64 -7.93
N ILE A 13 -8.64 -22.28 -8.66
CA ILE A 13 -7.66 -21.59 -9.50
C ILE A 13 -8.34 -20.78 -10.60
N ILE A 14 -9.32 -21.38 -11.30
CA ILE A 14 -10.06 -20.72 -12.39
C ILE A 14 -10.86 -19.54 -11.85
N GLU A 15 -11.55 -19.72 -10.71
CA GLU A 15 -12.32 -18.65 -10.07
C GLU A 15 -11.44 -17.47 -9.67
N LEU A 16 -10.33 -17.72 -8.97
CA LEU A 16 -9.37 -16.67 -8.62
C LEU A 16 -8.74 -16.01 -9.85
N ALA A 17 -8.47 -16.76 -10.92
CA ALA A 17 -7.95 -16.20 -12.17
C ALA A 17 -8.97 -15.30 -12.87
N ARG A 18 -10.27 -15.60 -12.78
CA ARG A 18 -11.35 -14.74 -13.29
C ARG A 18 -11.49 -13.46 -12.45
N GLN A 19 -11.48 -13.61 -11.13
CA GLN A 19 -11.60 -12.49 -10.20
C GLN A 19 -10.39 -11.54 -10.30
N TYR A 20 -9.18 -12.08 -10.44
CA TYR A 20 -7.92 -11.33 -10.49
C TYR A 20 -7.19 -11.51 -11.82
N GLY A 21 -7.81 -11.10 -12.91
CA GLY A 21 -7.32 -11.32 -14.28
C GLY A 21 -5.90 -10.83 -14.60
N ARG A 22 -5.32 -9.96 -13.74
CA ARG A 22 -3.93 -9.47 -13.86
C ARG A 22 -2.93 -10.22 -12.97
N TYR A 23 -3.37 -11.27 -12.25
CA TYR A 23 -2.50 -12.08 -11.39
C TYR A 23 -2.03 -13.35 -12.11
N GLY A 24 -0.72 -13.58 -12.08
CA GLY A 24 -0.15 -14.85 -12.56
C GLY A 24 -0.22 -15.95 -11.50
N TYR A 25 0.08 -17.17 -11.88
CA TYR A 25 -0.05 -18.38 -11.07
C TYR A 25 0.61 -18.27 -9.67
N ARG A 26 1.71 -17.52 -9.50
CA ARG A 26 2.37 -17.34 -8.19
C ARG A 26 1.53 -16.52 -7.22
N LYS A 27 0.90 -15.44 -7.69
CA LYS A 27 -0.03 -14.67 -6.86
C LYS A 27 -1.29 -15.46 -6.54
N ILE A 28 -1.82 -16.21 -7.52
CA ILE A 28 -2.95 -17.12 -7.30
C ILE A 28 -2.59 -18.20 -6.28
N ALA A 29 -1.41 -18.80 -6.37
CA ALA A 29 -0.93 -19.75 -5.37
C ALA A 29 -0.83 -19.15 -3.96
N ALA A 30 -0.40 -17.89 -3.86
CA ALA A 30 -0.36 -17.19 -2.58
C ALA A 30 -1.77 -16.95 -2.02
N LEU A 31 -2.73 -16.52 -2.86
CA LEU A 31 -4.14 -16.36 -2.44
C LEU A 31 -4.76 -17.69 -2.00
N LEU A 32 -4.54 -18.78 -2.75
CA LEU A 32 -5.03 -20.11 -2.36
C LEU A 32 -4.56 -20.48 -0.94
N ARG A 33 -3.32 -20.18 -0.61
CA ARG A 33 -2.75 -20.47 0.73
C ARG A 33 -3.29 -19.53 1.80
N SER A 34 -3.38 -18.23 1.51
CA SER A 34 -3.72 -17.21 2.52
C SER A 34 -5.22 -17.07 2.76
N THR A 35 -6.05 -17.18 1.71
CA THR A 35 -7.48 -16.92 1.81
C THR A 35 -8.34 -18.18 1.73
N ALA A 36 -7.94 -19.17 0.93
CA ALA A 36 -8.71 -20.41 0.76
C ALA A 36 -8.16 -21.62 1.55
N GLY A 37 -7.08 -21.42 2.33
CA GLY A 37 -6.51 -22.43 3.23
C GLY A 37 -5.90 -23.65 2.54
N TRP A 38 -5.56 -23.56 1.25
CA TRP A 38 -4.95 -24.65 0.51
C TRP A 38 -3.48 -24.88 0.92
N VAL A 39 -3.13 -26.14 1.19
CA VAL A 39 -1.73 -26.56 1.30
C VAL A 39 -1.23 -26.99 -0.08
N VAL A 40 -0.76 -26.04 -0.87
CA VAL A 40 -0.34 -26.26 -2.27
C VAL A 40 0.97 -25.54 -2.57
N ASN A 41 1.82 -26.16 -3.38
CA ASN A 41 3.05 -25.53 -3.86
C ASN A 41 2.83 -24.85 -5.23
N ASP A 42 3.70 -23.90 -5.57
CA ASP A 42 3.60 -23.13 -6.81
C ASP A 42 3.68 -24.01 -8.06
N LYS A 43 4.49 -25.09 -8.05
CA LYS A 43 4.63 -26.01 -9.20
C LYS A 43 3.31 -26.73 -9.54
N ARG A 44 2.52 -27.11 -8.50
CA ARG A 44 1.21 -27.73 -8.74
C ARG A 44 0.22 -26.75 -9.34
N VAL A 45 0.18 -25.52 -8.84
CA VAL A 45 -0.66 -24.46 -9.38
C VAL A 45 -0.23 -24.10 -10.80
N GLU A 46 1.08 -23.99 -11.07
CA GLU A 46 1.60 -23.71 -12.41
C GLU A 46 1.23 -24.80 -13.42
N ARG A 47 1.31 -26.07 -13.03
CA ARG A 47 0.91 -27.19 -13.88
C ARG A 47 -0.56 -27.10 -14.26
N ILE A 48 -1.45 -26.86 -13.31
CA ILE A 48 -2.89 -26.70 -13.55
C ILE A 48 -3.13 -25.44 -14.40
N TRP A 49 -2.51 -24.31 -14.06
CA TRP A 49 -2.59 -23.06 -14.81
C TRP A 49 -2.30 -23.23 -16.31
N ARG A 50 -1.23 -23.98 -16.63
CA ARG A 50 -0.87 -24.28 -18.01
C ARG A 50 -1.87 -25.23 -18.68
N ARG A 51 -2.32 -26.26 -17.97
CA ARG A 51 -3.28 -27.23 -18.46
C ARG A 51 -4.62 -26.57 -18.85
N GLU A 52 -5.08 -25.64 -18.02
CA GLU A 52 -6.32 -24.90 -18.25
C GLU A 52 -6.16 -23.71 -19.22
N GLY A 53 -4.98 -23.55 -19.83
CA GLY A 53 -4.72 -22.48 -20.80
C GLY A 53 -4.79 -21.06 -20.24
N LEU A 54 -4.69 -20.91 -18.91
CA LEU A 54 -4.78 -19.61 -18.26
C LEU A 54 -3.58 -18.74 -18.61
N LYS A 55 -3.83 -17.45 -18.91
CA LYS A 55 -2.80 -16.49 -19.30
C LYS A 55 -3.07 -15.13 -18.65
N VAL A 56 -2.01 -14.45 -18.24
CA VAL A 56 -2.09 -13.02 -17.88
C VAL A 56 -1.92 -12.20 -19.16
N PRO A 57 -2.74 -11.17 -19.41
CA PRO A 57 -2.54 -10.28 -20.54
C PRO A 57 -1.10 -9.75 -20.61
N ALA A 58 -0.53 -9.70 -21.80
CA ALA A 58 0.84 -9.24 -22.00
C ALA A 58 1.02 -7.81 -21.48
N LYS A 59 2.08 -7.58 -20.72
CA LYS A 59 2.47 -6.21 -20.37
C LYS A 59 2.96 -5.49 -21.61
N GLN A 60 2.67 -4.19 -21.71
CA GLN A 60 3.32 -3.38 -22.74
C GLN A 60 4.85 -3.50 -22.62
N PRO A 61 5.57 -3.61 -23.75
CA PRO A 61 7.03 -3.68 -23.74
C PRO A 61 7.58 -2.47 -22.96
N LYS A 62 8.50 -2.75 -22.04
CA LYS A 62 9.22 -1.67 -21.37
C LYS A 62 9.98 -0.89 -22.43
N ARG A 63 9.71 0.40 -22.60
CA ARG A 63 10.61 1.27 -23.35
C ARG A 63 11.98 1.18 -22.71
N GLY A 64 13.01 0.92 -23.51
CA GLY A 64 14.38 0.74 -23.04
C GLY A 64 14.77 1.87 -22.10
N ARG A 65 15.20 1.53 -20.90
CA ARG A 65 15.75 2.50 -19.94
C ARG A 65 17.24 2.61 -20.23
N LEU A 66 17.71 3.78 -20.58
CA LEU A 66 19.12 4.11 -20.51
C LEU A 66 19.50 4.24 -19.03
N TRP A 67 20.05 3.18 -18.46
CA TRP A 67 20.63 3.21 -17.13
C TRP A 67 22.12 3.21 -17.25
N LEU A 68 22.77 4.22 -16.71
CA LEU A 68 24.18 4.14 -16.35
C LEU A 68 24.26 3.32 -15.06
N ASN A 69 24.79 2.12 -15.15
CA ASN A 69 24.94 1.19 -14.02
C ASN A 69 26.33 1.37 -13.37
N ASP A 70 26.80 2.61 -13.30
CA ASP A 70 28.15 2.99 -12.84
C ASP A 70 28.27 3.21 -11.33
N GLY A 71 27.17 2.95 -10.57
CA GLY A 71 27.17 3.13 -9.11
C GLY A 71 27.17 4.58 -8.64
N SER A 72 27.09 5.57 -9.54
CA SER A 72 27.11 7.00 -9.20
C SER A 72 25.84 7.50 -8.51
N CYS A 73 24.77 6.73 -8.51
CA CYS A 73 23.48 7.12 -7.93
C CYS A 73 23.30 6.54 -6.53
N VAL A 74 23.64 7.29 -5.51
CA VAL A 74 23.33 6.98 -4.10
C VAL A 74 21.87 7.35 -3.86
N ARG A 75 20.97 6.36 -3.98
CA ARG A 75 19.55 6.54 -3.64
C ARG A 75 19.35 6.35 -2.15
N LEU A 76 18.64 7.28 -1.50
CA LEU A 76 18.11 7.05 -0.15
C LEU A 76 17.15 5.85 -0.18
N ARG A 77 17.50 4.76 0.51
CA ARG A 77 16.65 3.57 0.67
C ARG A 77 15.93 3.64 1.99
N ALA A 78 14.66 3.31 1.98
CA ALA A 78 13.90 3.14 3.22
C ALA A 78 14.44 1.91 3.98
N GLU A 79 14.71 2.07 5.29
CA GLU A 79 15.31 1.03 6.14
C GLU A 79 14.34 0.52 7.22
N TYR A 80 13.29 1.28 7.53
CA TYR A 80 12.25 0.95 8.51
C TYR A 80 10.91 1.60 8.14
N PRO A 81 9.79 1.18 8.71
CA PRO A 81 8.48 1.80 8.50
C PRO A 81 8.51 3.30 8.81
N ASN A 82 7.82 4.11 8.00
CA ASN A 82 7.82 5.57 8.11
C ASN A 82 9.20 6.25 7.93
N HIS A 83 10.19 5.55 7.33
CA HIS A 83 11.46 6.20 7.01
C HIS A 83 11.33 7.13 5.80
N VAL A 84 10.76 6.64 4.70
CA VAL A 84 10.56 7.42 3.47
C VAL A 84 9.15 7.21 2.96
N TRP A 85 8.39 8.29 2.84
CA TRP A 85 7.13 8.28 2.11
C TRP A 85 7.33 8.91 0.74
N SER A 86 6.78 8.29 -0.29
CA SER A 86 6.73 8.83 -1.64
C SER A 86 5.30 9.23 -1.98
N TYR A 87 5.11 10.39 -2.61
CA TYR A 87 3.84 10.75 -3.20
C TYR A 87 3.96 11.17 -4.67
N ASP A 88 2.87 11.00 -5.40
CA ASP A 88 2.78 11.37 -6.81
C ASP A 88 1.32 11.56 -7.23
N PHE A 89 1.13 12.25 -8.35
CA PHE A 89 -0.19 12.49 -8.94
C PHE A 89 -0.45 11.58 -10.12
N VAL A 90 -1.65 11.00 -10.13
CA VAL A 90 -2.17 10.26 -11.30
C VAL A 90 -3.43 10.96 -11.79
N GLU A 91 -3.54 11.17 -13.11
CA GLU A 91 -4.74 11.71 -13.74
C GLU A 91 -5.53 10.61 -14.43
N ASP A 92 -6.85 10.73 -14.37
CA ASP A 92 -7.79 9.90 -15.12
C ASP A 92 -9.07 10.70 -15.42
N ARG A 93 -10.04 10.07 -16.08
CA ARG A 93 -11.30 10.72 -16.49
C ARG A 93 -12.51 9.87 -16.11
N THR A 94 -13.58 10.55 -15.74
CA THR A 94 -14.90 9.93 -15.65
C THR A 94 -15.48 9.72 -17.07
N HIS A 95 -16.51 8.86 -17.19
CA HIS A 95 -17.14 8.51 -18.46
C HIS A 95 -17.57 9.75 -19.29
N ASP A 96 -17.97 10.82 -18.61
CA ASP A 96 -18.30 12.12 -19.23
C ASP A 96 -17.08 12.91 -19.74
N GLY A 97 -15.87 12.32 -19.73
CA GLY A 97 -14.64 12.92 -20.20
C GLY A 97 -13.99 13.93 -19.23
N ARG A 98 -14.62 14.23 -18.09
CA ARG A 98 -14.10 15.18 -17.10
C ARG A 98 -12.93 14.60 -16.34
N LYS A 99 -11.80 15.28 -16.36
CA LYS A 99 -10.58 14.89 -15.65
C LYS A 99 -10.76 14.91 -14.12
N TYR A 100 -10.06 14.02 -13.46
CA TYR A 100 -9.80 14.07 -12.02
C TYR A 100 -8.35 13.66 -11.73
N ARG A 101 -7.88 14.02 -10.57
CA ARG A 101 -6.53 13.71 -10.10
C ARG A 101 -6.59 12.86 -8.84
N MET A 102 -5.63 12.00 -8.71
CA MET A 102 -5.40 11.19 -7.52
C MET A 102 -4.03 11.57 -6.94
N LEU A 103 -3.98 11.93 -5.67
CA LEU A 103 -2.75 12.03 -4.90
C LEU A 103 -2.52 10.70 -4.21
N ASN A 104 -1.49 10.00 -4.59
CA ASN A 104 -1.10 8.72 -4.03
C ASN A 104 0.06 8.92 -3.07
N VAL A 105 -0.03 8.37 -1.86
CA VAL A 105 1.04 8.39 -0.85
C VAL A 105 1.36 6.97 -0.44
N VAL A 106 2.63 6.57 -0.48
CA VAL A 106 3.11 5.20 -0.21
C VAL A 106 4.28 5.24 0.77
N ASP A 107 4.34 4.31 1.70
CA ASP A 107 5.54 4.03 2.47
C ASP A 107 6.47 3.13 1.66
N GLU A 108 7.70 3.58 1.40
CA GLU A 108 8.64 2.83 0.55
C GLU A 108 9.17 1.55 1.20
N PHE A 109 9.19 1.48 2.52
CA PHE A 109 9.67 0.30 3.24
C PHE A 109 8.61 -0.80 3.29
N THR A 110 7.42 -0.46 3.76
CA THR A 110 6.32 -1.40 3.93
C THR A 110 5.58 -1.68 2.64
N HIS A 111 5.73 -0.82 1.62
CA HIS A 111 4.95 -0.81 0.39
C HIS A 111 3.45 -0.52 0.59
N GLU A 112 3.06 -0.06 1.78
CA GLU A 112 1.67 0.28 2.09
C GLU A 112 1.23 1.53 1.34
N ALA A 113 0.07 1.48 0.70
CA ALA A 113 -0.61 2.66 0.16
C ALA A 113 -1.31 3.39 1.29
N LEU A 114 -0.67 4.45 1.79
CA LEU A 114 -1.15 5.20 2.95
C LEU A 114 -2.43 5.96 2.65
N GLU A 115 -2.49 6.61 1.48
CA GLU A 115 -3.66 7.38 1.03
C GLU A 115 -3.75 7.42 -0.50
N ILE A 116 -4.97 7.47 -1.04
CA ILE A 116 -5.31 7.84 -2.41
C ILE A 116 -6.42 8.90 -2.36
N ARG A 117 -6.04 10.17 -2.33
CA ARG A 117 -7.01 11.27 -2.32
C ARG A 117 -7.44 11.61 -3.74
N ILE A 118 -8.76 11.60 -3.98
CA ILE A 118 -9.34 11.85 -5.31
C ILE A 118 -10.12 13.17 -5.32
N SER A 119 -9.81 14.05 -6.27
CA SER A 119 -10.53 15.31 -6.49
C SER A 119 -10.46 15.73 -7.95
N ARG A 120 -11.41 16.60 -8.38
CA ARG A 120 -11.35 17.26 -9.69
C ARG A 120 -10.12 18.18 -9.81
N ARG A 121 -9.73 18.79 -8.71
CA ARG A 121 -8.56 19.66 -8.60
C ARG A 121 -7.86 19.36 -7.30
N LEU A 122 -6.55 19.18 -7.35
CA LEU A 122 -5.70 19.02 -6.17
C LEU A 122 -4.67 20.14 -6.21
N LYS A 123 -4.64 20.93 -5.15
CA LYS A 123 -3.71 22.04 -4.94
C LYS A 123 -2.72 21.70 -3.83
N SER A 124 -1.74 22.56 -3.59
CA SER A 124 -0.78 22.41 -2.48
C SER A 124 -1.45 22.26 -1.11
N ALA A 125 -2.53 23.02 -0.85
CA ALA A 125 -3.31 22.90 0.38
C ALA A 125 -3.87 21.47 0.57
N ASP A 126 -4.42 20.88 -0.49
CA ASP A 126 -4.97 19.51 -0.42
C ASP A 126 -3.86 18.48 -0.11
N VAL A 127 -2.63 18.69 -0.61
CA VAL A 127 -1.47 17.84 -0.30
C VAL A 127 -1.09 17.98 1.18
N ILE A 128 -1.02 19.23 1.67
CA ILE A 128 -0.71 19.53 3.06
C ILE A 128 -1.77 18.92 3.99
N ASP A 129 -3.04 19.03 3.67
CA ASP A 129 -4.13 18.43 4.44
C ASP A 129 -3.97 16.91 4.54
N VAL A 130 -3.72 16.24 3.40
CA VAL A 130 -3.51 14.78 3.36
C VAL A 130 -2.30 14.37 4.19
N LEU A 131 -1.18 15.07 4.04
CA LEU A 131 0.03 14.76 4.81
C LEU A 131 -0.16 15.05 6.30
N SER A 132 -0.89 16.12 6.67
CA SER A 132 -1.23 16.43 8.06
C SER A 132 -2.05 15.32 8.70
N ASP A 133 -3.10 14.85 8.02
CA ASP A 133 -3.92 13.73 8.48
C ASP A 133 -3.06 12.47 8.70
N LEU A 134 -2.18 12.17 7.76
CA LEU A 134 -1.28 11.03 7.85
C LEU A 134 -0.25 11.18 8.99
N PHE A 135 0.27 12.38 9.23
CA PHE A 135 1.20 12.64 10.35
C PHE A 135 0.54 12.44 11.71
N ILE A 136 -0.74 12.82 11.82
CA ILE A 136 -1.53 12.57 13.06
C ILE A 136 -1.74 11.07 13.26
N LEU A 137 -2.04 10.33 12.19
CA LEU A 137 -2.38 8.90 12.26
C LEU A 137 -1.15 7.98 12.40
N ARG A 138 -0.04 8.34 11.77
CA ARG A 138 1.14 7.46 11.60
C ARG A 138 2.43 8.02 12.18
N GLY A 139 2.42 9.28 12.60
CA GLY A 139 3.63 10.04 12.94
C GLY A 139 4.27 10.66 11.71
N VAL A 140 5.21 11.57 11.97
CA VAL A 140 5.97 12.27 10.92
C VAL A 140 7.05 11.34 10.36
N PRO A 141 7.12 11.13 9.02
CA PRO A 141 8.15 10.29 8.41
C PRO A 141 9.52 10.98 8.49
N GLY A 142 10.58 10.19 8.40
CA GLY A 142 11.94 10.74 8.31
C GLY A 142 12.15 11.58 7.06
N HIS A 143 11.58 11.14 5.93
CA HIS A 143 11.72 11.81 4.64
C HIS A 143 10.44 11.72 3.82
N ILE A 144 10.19 12.76 3.02
CA ILE A 144 9.14 12.78 1.99
C ILE A 144 9.78 12.97 0.63
N ARG A 145 9.43 12.10 -0.31
CA ARG A 145 9.90 12.13 -1.69
C ARG A 145 8.74 12.42 -2.64
N SER A 146 8.97 13.33 -3.58
CA SER A 146 8.06 13.60 -4.69
C SER A 146 8.85 13.95 -5.94
N ASP A 147 8.19 13.85 -7.10
CA ASP A 147 8.72 14.48 -8.30
C ASP A 147 8.68 16.02 -8.18
N ASN A 148 9.46 16.68 -9.01
CA ASN A 148 9.45 18.15 -9.12
C ASN A 148 8.21 18.61 -9.93
N GLY A 149 7.00 18.35 -9.39
CA GLY A 149 5.74 18.82 -9.97
C GLY A 149 5.71 20.34 -10.18
N PRO A 150 4.60 20.92 -10.65
CA PRO A 150 4.51 22.35 -10.92
C PRO A 150 5.10 23.15 -9.76
N GLU A 151 6.14 23.94 -10.03
CA GLU A 151 7.03 24.60 -9.05
C GLU A 151 6.30 25.21 -7.83
N PHE A 152 5.12 25.76 -8.06
CA PHE A 152 4.35 26.44 -7.01
C PHE A 152 3.78 25.44 -5.97
N VAL A 153 3.29 24.26 -6.40
CA VAL A 153 2.76 23.24 -5.50
C VAL A 153 3.89 22.59 -4.73
N ALA A 154 5.00 22.30 -5.40
CA ALA A 154 6.17 21.71 -4.77
C ALA A 154 6.76 22.61 -3.69
N LYS A 155 6.91 23.92 -3.95
CA LYS A 155 7.55 24.87 -3.03
C LYS A 155 6.76 25.03 -1.74
N ALA A 156 5.45 25.29 -1.80
CA ALA A 156 4.61 25.44 -0.61
C ALA A 156 4.57 24.17 0.26
N VAL A 157 4.54 23.00 -0.37
CA VAL A 157 4.59 21.72 0.33
C VAL A 157 5.96 21.50 0.98
N GLN A 158 7.04 21.83 0.28
CA GLN A 158 8.41 21.71 0.81
C GLN A 158 8.66 22.62 2.02
N GLU A 159 8.20 23.88 1.96
CA GLU A 159 8.28 24.82 3.07
C GLU A 159 7.53 24.30 4.29
N TRP A 160 6.33 23.74 4.08
CA TRP A 160 5.53 23.15 5.14
C TRP A 160 6.20 21.88 5.72
N ILE A 161 6.71 20.97 4.88
CA ILE A 161 7.44 19.77 5.31
C ILE A 161 8.61 20.14 6.20
N GLY A 162 9.39 21.17 5.82
CA GLY A 162 10.50 21.68 6.62
C GLY A 162 10.05 22.25 7.98
N ALA A 163 8.92 22.95 8.00
CA ALA A 163 8.36 23.54 9.22
C ALA A 163 7.88 22.48 10.24
N VAL A 164 7.41 21.34 9.79
CA VAL A 164 6.96 20.23 10.66
C VAL A 164 8.07 19.25 11.04
N GLY A 165 9.31 19.50 10.63
CA GLY A 165 10.49 18.70 11.02
C GLY A 165 10.74 17.45 10.19
N ALA A 166 9.99 17.21 9.12
CA ALA A 166 10.31 16.17 8.14
C ALA A 166 11.40 16.67 7.17
N LYS A 167 12.15 15.73 6.57
CA LYS A 167 13.15 16.06 5.56
C LYS A 167 12.61 15.78 4.17
N THR A 168 12.83 16.70 3.24
CA THR A 168 12.51 16.47 1.84
C THR A 168 13.65 15.66 1.19
N ALA A 169 13.32 14.48 0.65
CA ALA A 169 14.25 13.72 -0.18
C ALA A 169 14.08 14.21 -1.63
N TYR A 170 14.95 15.12 -2.05
CA TYR A 170 14.92 15.68 -3.39
C TYR A 170 15.31 14.64 -4.43
N ILE A 171 14.52 14.57 -5.50
CA ILE A 171 14.89 13.86 -6.71
C ILE A 171 15.77 14.81 -7.52
N LEU A 172 17.01 14.41 -7.76
CA LEU A 172 17.91 15.20 -8.59
C LEU A 172 17.33 15.36 -9.99
N PRO A 173 17.42 16.56 -10.61
CA PRO A 173 17.02 16.74 -12.00
C PRO A 173 17.70 15.70 -12.88
N GLY A 174 16.93 14.95 -13.67
CA GLY A 174 17.44 13.87 -14.52
C GLY A 174 17.54 12.50 -13.84
N SER A 175 17.09 12.35 -12.58
CA SER A 175 17.12 11.09 -11.81
C SER A 175 15.71 10.48 -11.57
N PRO A 176 14.92 10.21 -12.63
CA PRO A 176 13.56 9.69 -12.48
C PRO A 176 13.49 8.34 -11.74
N TRP A 177 14.60 7.57 -11.72
CA TRP A 177 14.69 6.29 -11.00
C TRP A 177 14.59 6.42 -9.47
N GLU A 178 14.79 7.62 -8.93
CA GLU A 178 14.64 7.85 -7.49
C GLU A 178 13.19 7.74 -7.04
N ASN A 179 12.23 8.01 -7.93
CA ASN A 179 10.78 7.89 -7.67
C ASN A 179 10.19 6.51 -8.01
N GLY A 180 11.03 5.51 -8.28
CA GLY A 180 10.61 4.22 -8.82
C GLY A 180 9.62 3.42 -7.95
N PHE A 181 9.47 3.71 -6.64
CA PHE A 181 8.46 3.05 -5.79
C PHE A 181 7.06 3.54 -6.11
N ILE A 182 6.84 4.85 -6.10
CA ILE A 182 5.53 5.42 -6.39
C ILE A 182 5.16 5.23 -7.87
N GLU A 183 6.13 5.32 -8.80
CA GLU A 183 5.89 4.99 -10.20
C GLU A 183 5.43 3.53 -10.37
N SER A 184 6.08 2.61 -9.67
CA SER A 184 5.71 1.19 -9.67
C SER A 184 4.33 0.95 -9.05
N PHE A 185 3.96 1.70 -8.03
CA PHE A 185 2.63 1.70 -7.45
C PHE A 185 1.59 2.21 -8.45
N ASN A 186 1.82 3.37 -9.05
CA ASN A 186 0.94 3.99 -10.03
C ASN A 186 0.73 3.10 -11.26
N ALA A 187 1.79 2.42 -11.72
CA ALA A 187 1.67 1.46 -12.81
C ALA A 187 0.79 0.26 -12.44
N ARG A 188 0.78 -0.18 -11.17
CA ARG A 188 -0.10 -1.25 -10.71
C ARG A 188 -1.55 -0.76 -10.57
N LEU A 189 -1.76 0.44 -10.04
CA LEU A 189 -3.08 1.05 -9.95
C LEU A 189 -3.72 1.15 -11.35
N ARG A 190 -2.96 1.59 -12.35
CA ARG A 190 -3.44 1.63 -13.74
C ARG A 190 -3.74 0.24 -14.27
N ASP A 191 -2.78 -0.67 -14.23
CA ASP A 191 -2.88 -2.02 -14.79
C ASP A 191 -3.98 -2.86 -14.14
N GLU A 192 -4.17 -2.76 -12.83
CA GLU A 192 -5.07 -3.61 -12.07
C GLU A 192 -6.49 -3.01 -11.91
N LEU A 193 -6.64 -1.68 -12.08
CA LEU A 193 -7.92 -1.01 -11.89
C LEU A 193 -8.26 -0.03 -13.01
N LEU A 194 -7.47 1.05 -13.20
CA LEU A 194 -7.91 2.19 -14.00
C LEU A 194 -8.08 1.85 -15.48
N ASP A 195 -7.18 1.04 -16.06
CA ASP A 195 -7.22 0.67 -17.49
C ASP A 195 -8.40 -0.26 -17.82
N GLY A 196 -9.02 -0.88 -16.82
CA GLY A 196 -10.15 -1.80 -16.97
C GLY A 196 -11.48 -1.28 -16.44
N ALA A 197 -11.51 -0.14 -15.76
CA ALA A 197 -12.70 0.42 -15.12
C ALA A 197 -13.22 1.66 -15.84
N ILE A 198 -14.54 1.81 -15.88
CA ILE A 198 -15.21 3.02 -16.34
C ILE A 198 -15.93 3.63 -15.14
N PHE A 199 -15.58 4.84 -14.76
CA PHE A 199 -16.19 5.54 -13.64
C PHE A 199 -17.23 6.55 -14.15
N TYR A 200 -18.48 6.37 -13.80
CA TYR A 200 -19.56 7.28 -14.21
C TYR A 200 -19.63 8.55 -13.35
N SER A 201 -19.09 8.49 -12.14
CA SER A 201 -19.03 9.64 -11.24
C SER A 201 -17.74 9.68 -10.42
N LEU A 202 -17.41 10.87 -9.88
CA LEU A 202 -16.27 11.02 -8.98
C LEU A 202 -16.52 10.30 -7.64
N ALA A 203 -17.76 10.21 -7.20
CA ALA A 203 -18.13 9.49 -5.98
C ALA A 203 -17.89 7.98 -6.14
N GLU A 204 -18.29 7.42 -7.27
CA GLU A 204 -18.01 6.03 -7.62
C GLU A 204 -16.51 5.76 -7.70
N ALA A 205 -15.75 6.61 -8.39
CA ALA A 205 -14.29 6.49 -8.47
C ALA A 205 -13.66 6.44 -7.07
N ARG A 206 -14.09 7.30 -6.14
CA ARG A 206 -13.60 7.31 -4.75
C ARG A 206 -13.86 5.97 -4.04
N ILE A 207 -15.06 5.44 -4.16
CA ILE A 207 -15.43 4.17 -3.49
C ILE A 207 -14.63 3.00 -4.06
N ILE A 208 -14.54 2.90 -5.38
CA ILE A 208 -13.88 1.77 -6.04
C ILE A 208 -12.36 1.83 -5.83
N VAL A 209 -11.73 3.00 -5.96
CA VAL A 209 -10.30 3.16 -5.74
C VAL A 209 -9.93 2.92 -4.27
N GLU A 210 -10.75 3.37 -3.30
CA GLU A 210 -10.53 3.08 -1.88
C GLU A 210 -10.68 1.58 -1.58
N SER A 211 -11.64 0.91 -2.20
CA SER A 211 -11.78 -0.55 -2.10
C SER A 211 -10.54 -1.26 -2.65
N TRP A 212 -10.01 -0.80 -3.79
CA TRP A 212 -8.77 -1.31 -4.36
C TRP A 212 -7.57 -1.04 -3.44
N ARG A 213 -7.45 0.14 -2.83
CA ARG A 213 -6.38 0.48 -1.88
C ARG A 213 -6.39 -0.47 -0.68
N ARG A 214 -7.58 -0.73 -0.12
CA ARG A 214 -7.73 -1.71 0.97
C ARG A 214 -7.32 -3.11 0.54
N HIS A 215 -7.79 -3.57 -0.62
CA HIS A 215 -7.39 -4.85 -1.20
C HIS A 215 -5.87 -4.91 -1.42
N TYR A 216 -5.28 -3.85 -1.97
CA TYR A 216 -3.84 -3.72 -2.18
C TYR A 216 -3.05 -3.90 -0.89
N ASN A 217 -3.51 -3.30 0.20
CA ASN A 217 -2.84 -3.34 1.49
C ASN A 217 -3.07 -4.64 2.28
N THR A 218 -4.25 -5.27 2.17
CA THR A 218 -4.66 -6.35 3.09
C THR A 218 -4.75 -7.74 2.45
N VAL A 219 -4.91 -7.81 1.14
CA VAL A 219 -5.17 -9.10 0.44
C VAL A 219 -4.15 -9.35 -0.68
N ARG A 220 -3.78 -8.31 -1.42
CA ARG A 220 -2.95 -8.44 -2.61
C ARG A 220 -1.56 -8.99 -2.30
N PRO A 221 -1.12 -10.12 -2.92
CA PRO A 221 0.22 -10.65 -2.70
C PRO A 221 1.31 -9.77 -3.33
N HIS A 222 2.33 -9.40 -2.56
CA HIS A 222 3.49 -8.61 -2.98
C HIS A 222 4.74 -9.49 -3.05
N GLN A 223 5.34 -9.60 -4.22
CA GLN A 223 6.53 -10.44 -4.41
C GLN A 223 7.71 -10.00 -3.54
N SER A 224 7.90 -8.68 -3.36
CA SER A 224 8.95 -8.12 -2.51
C SER A 224 8.78 -8.42 -1.02
N LEU A 225 7.54 -8.72 -0.59
CA LEU A 225 7.18 -9.09 0.78
C LEU A 225 6.93 -10.60 0.93
N GLY A 226 7.57 -11.43 0.12
CA GLY A 226 7.36 -12.88 0.17
C GLY A 226 5.93 -13.32 -0.15
N TYR A 227 5.23 -12.57 -1.01
CA TYR A 227 3.82 -12.76 -1.36
C TYR A 227 2.82 -12.48 -0.22
N LYS A 228 3.22 -11.77 0.82
CA LYS A 228 2.31 -11.24 1.82
C LYS A 228 1.80 -9.85 1.43
N PRO A 229 0.63 -9.41 1.92
CA PRO A 229 0.16 -8.04 1.76
C PRO A 229 0.91 -7.07 2.70
N PRO A 230 0.99 -5.75 2.37
CA PRO A 230 1.75 -4.77 3.16
C PRO A 230 1.24 -4.56 4.59
N ALA A 231 -0.07 -4.39 4.77
CA ALA A 231 -0.65 -3.98 6.04
C ALA A 231 -0.45 -5.00 7.19
N PRO A 232 -0.53 -6.33 7.01
CA PRO A 232 -0.23 -7.29 8.06
C PRO A 232 1.21 -7.23 8.60
N GLU A 233 2.14 -6.75 7.78
CA GLU A 233 3.54 -6.57 8.21
C GLU A 233 3.74 -5.26 9.01
N VAL A 234 2.85 -4.28 8.82
CA VAL A 234 2.91 -2.94 9.42
C VAL A 234 2.04 -2.82 10.65
N PHE A 235 1.02 -3.65 10.80
CA PHE A 235 0.13 -3.66 11.95
C PHE A 235 0.82 -4.24 13.19
N ILE A 236 1.92 -3.61 13.58
CA ILE A 236 2.32 -3.57 14.97
C ILE A 236 1.58 -2.34 15.52
N PRO A 237 0.61 -2.49 16.42
CA PRO A 237 0.09 -1.34 17.14
C PRO A 237 1.26 -0.75 17.89
N VAL A 238 1.78 0.38 17.44
CA VAL A 238 2.68 1.23 18.23
C VAL A 238 1.89 1.94 19.33
N MET A 239 0.66 1.64 19.53
CA MET A 239 0.00 1.81 20.79
C MET A 239 0.56 0.72 21.71
N GLY A 240 1.71 1.07 22.34
CA GLY A 240 2.07 0.42 23.58
C GLY A 240 0.79 0.29 24.37
N ALA A 241 0.42 -0.94 24.73
CA ALA A 241 -0.62 -1.18 25.67
C ALA A 241 -0.41 -0.15 26.78
N ARG A 242 -1.26 0.87 26.87
CA ARG A 242 -1.45 1.57 28.12
C ARG A 242 -1.82 0.44 29.03
N SER A 243 -0.84 0.03 29.83
CA SER A 243 -1.06 -0.91 30.92
C SER A 243 -2.36 -0.48 31.56
N ALA A 244 -3.37 -1.33 31.51
CA ALA A 244 -4.60 -1.09 32.23
C ALA A 244 -4.16 -0.64 33.63
N PRO A 245 -4.74 0.46 34.21
CA PRO A 245 -4.36 0.90 35.52
C PRO A 245 -4.43 -0.29 36.44
N GLN A 246 -3.32 -0.69 37.01
CA GLN A 246 -3.33 -1.78 38.00
C GLN A 246 -4.32 -1.35 39.08
N PRO A 247 -5.27 -2.22 39.49
CA PRO A 247 -6.15 -1.92 40.59
C PRO A 247 -5.27 -1.57 41.78
N ARG A 248 -5.51 -0.39 42.40
CA ARG A 248 -4.82 0.02 43.61
C ARG A 248 -4.93 -1.11 44.62
N PRO A 249 -3.84 -1.52 45.29
CA PRO A 249 -3.93 -2.47 46.38
C PRO A 249 -4.93 -1.89 47.40
N ALA A 250 -5.87 -2.73 47.81
CA ALA A 250 -6.87 -2.38 48.84
C ALA A 250 -6.14 -1.85 50.07
N ALA A 251 -6.59 -0.70 50.58
CA ALA A 251 -6.08 -0.15 51.82
C ALA A 251 -6.21 -1.21 52.93
N PRO A 252 -5.22 -1.39 53.82
CA PRO A 252 -5.33 -2.35 54.89
C PRO A 252 -6.54 -2.01 55.75
N THR A 253 -7.43 -2.99 55.89
CA THR A 253 -8.61 -2.89 56.75
C THR A 253 -8.14 -2.60 58.19
N ALA A 254 -8.58 -1.45 58.73
CA ALA A 254 -8.30 -1.07 60.11
C ALA A 254 -8.79 -2.19 61.05
N LEU A 255 -7.87 -2.71 61.85
CA LEU A 255 -8.17 -3.68 62.92
C LEU A 255 -9.22 -3.08 63.86
N ALA A 256 -10.33 -3.77 63.98
CA ALA A 256 -11.36 -3.46 64.97
C ALA A 256 -10.76 -3.44 66.41
N PRO A 257 -11.14 -2.53 67.27
CA PRO A 257 -10.65 -2.47 68.62
C PRO A 257 -11.13 -3.68 69.41
N LYS A 258 -10.23 -4.33 70.17
CA LYS A 258 -10.55 -5.42 71.09
C LYS A 258 -11.51 -4.94 72.16
N PRO A 259 -12.55 -5.74 72.55
CA PRO A 259 -13.40 -5.41 73.68
C PRO A 259 -12.62 -5.48 75.00
N ILE A 260 -12.78 -4.43 75.80
CA ILE A 260 -12.25 -4.39 77.20
C ILE A 260 -13.21 -5.23 78.05
N LEU A 261 -12.69 -6.34 78.65
CA LEU A 261 -13.38 -7.08 79.69
C LEU A 261 -13.25 -6.35 81.01
N HIS A 262 -14.37 -6.04 81.61
CA HIS A 262 -14.48 -5.75 83.08
C HIS A 262 -14.76 -7.06 83.83
#